data_388d21d2ad35e97788683972227f87ef
#
_entry.id   388d21d2ad35e97788683972227f87ef
#
_cell.length_a   1.000
_cell.length_b   1.000
_cell.length_c   1.000
_cell.angle_alpha   90.00
_cell.angle_beta   90.00
_cell.angle_gamma   90.00
#
_symmetry.space_group_name_H-M   'P 1'
#
loop_
_entity.id
_entity.type
_entity.pdbx_description
1 polymer ?
#
loop_
_entity_poly.entity_id
_entity_poly.type
_entity_poly.pdbx_seq_one_letter_code
_entity_poly.pdbx_strand_id
1 'polypeptide(L)'
;MVGGPMPPMPSELREALDKAQELIESGKPDDALDILRTTGWNAAQTNSQKVSVTSLASEAMIIKGDLDMGNRKKHWQRAYKNYQQALKLESSNKDIRRSMNKLASMMDEQSISLGKGFQMFDDGNPTPTGLVAISVAIMIFLVGFKYAGEALEQPLEGNTVTFEVSYIHPDNPDTRVEGEIVIELYPDAAPKHVENFLYLVDNSRYDYTTFHRIIDGFMVQGGDIEMMNGAGGYAGKWYGYCNGQTHDSTGVQHTSQSCRVEDWSVPGEHENGLKHGPGALAAAHAGLNTDGSQFYIVPSDSTPDWLDWSPGKDCAAQGQSCHTVYGMVVSGMEHVDAMSEVAVDEGSSTPSHDVRLLTAYRS
;
A
#
# COMPACT_ATOMS: atom_id res chain seq x y z
N MET A 1 -51.05 -29.56 -8.40
CA MET A 1 -52.20 -29.62 -7.47
C MET A 1 -53.08 -28.45 -7.79
N VAL A 2 -54.30 -28.71 -8.30
CA VAL A 2 -55.30 -27.68 -8.66
C VAL A 2 -55.80 -27.10 -7.35
N GLY A 3 -55.59 -25.78 -7.15
CA GLY A 3 -56.08 -25.08 -5.97
C GLY A 3 -57.63 -25.12 -5.93
N GLY A 4 -58.20 -25.73 -4.90
CA GLY A 4 -59.60 -25.62 -4.61
C GLY A 4 -60.02 -24.16 -4.37
N PRO A 5 -61.29 -23.83 -4.50
CA PRO A 5 -61.78 -22.48 -4.25
C PRO A 5 -61.40 -22.03 -2.85
N MET A 6 -60.84 -20.80 -2.72
CA MET A 6 -60.49 -20.23 -1.41
C MET A 6 -61.76 -20.26 -0.50
N PRO A 7 -61.62 -20.68 0.77
CA PRO A 7 -62.75 -20.66 1.69
C PRO A 7 -63.26 -19.22 1.85
N PRO A 8 -64.59 -19.02 1.91
CA PRO A 8 -65.17 -17.69 2.07
C PRO A 8 -64.67 -17.07 3.38
N MET A 9 -64.52 -15.73 3.37
CA MET A 9 -64.10 -14.99 4.57
C MET A 9 -65.15 -15.17 5.68
N PRO A 10 -64.78 -15.58 6.90
CA PRO A 10 -65.69 -15.67 8.02
C PRO A 10 -66.39 -14.33 8.28
N SER A 11 -67.70 -14.34 8.64
CA SER A 11 -68.45 -13.15 8.93
C SER A 11 -67.82 -12.32 10.06
N GLU A 12 -67.35 -12.99 11.11
CA GLU A 12 -66.69 -12.40 12.24
C GLU A 12 -65.38 -11.68 11.84
N LEU A 13 -64.59 -12.26 10.92
CA LEU A 13 -63.41 -11.61 10.39
C LEU A 13 -63.77 -10.37 9.57
N ARG A 14 -64.81 -10.46 8.72
CA ARG A 14 -65.26 -9.32 7.91
C ARG A 14 -65.69 -8.16 8.78
N GLU A 15 -66.55 -8.41 9.79
CA GLU A 15 -67.02 -7.39 10.74
C GLU A 15 -65.84 -6.78 11.52
N ALA A 16 -64.86 -7.59 11.92
CA ALA A 16 -63.65 -7.06 12.60
C ALA A 16 -62.82 -6.15 11.71
N LEU A 17 -62.63 -6.51 10.42
CA LEU A 17 -61.89 -5.72 9.45
C LEU A 17 -62.60 -4.39 9.13
N ASP A 18 -63.93 -4.46 8.86
CA ASP A 18 -64.74 -3.26 8.55
C ASP A 18 -64.73 -2.31 9.72
N LYS A 19 -64.95 -2.80 10.95
CA LYS A 19 -64.95 -1.98 12.15
C LYS A 19 -63.57 -1.39 12.47
N ALA A 20 -62.48 -2.13 12.24
CA ALA A 20 -61.14 -1.66 12.39
C ALA A 20 -60.83 -0.53 11.38
N GLN A 21 -61.31 -0.67 10.13
CA GLN A 21 -61.16 0.35 9.10
C GLN A 21 -61.86 1.64 9.52
N GLU A 22 -63.14 1.56 10.00
CA GLU A 22 -63.89 2.69 10.49
C GLU A 22 -63.17 3.41 11.66
N LEU A 23 -62.59 2.66 12.59
CA LEU A 23 -61.82 3.18 13.71
C LEU A 23 -60.53 3.88 13.28
N ILE A 24 -59.85 3.35 12.27
CA ILE A 24 -58.64 3.95 11.68
C ILE A 24 -59.02 5.34 11.06
N GLU A 25 -60.08 5.36 10.25
CA GLU A 25 -60.57 6.54 9.58
C GLU A 25 -61.07 7.60 10.58
N SER A 26 -61.62 7.19 11.74
CA SER A 26 -62.03 8.07 12.83
C SER A 26 -60.89 8.49 13.78
N GLY A 27 -59.65 8.13 13.47
CA GLY A 27 -58.49 8.52 14.25
C GLY A 27 -58.34 7.79 15.60
N LYS A 28 -58.89 6.58 15.70
CA LYS A 28 -58.83 5.70 16.89
C LYS A 28 -57.99 4.45 16.63
N PRO A 29 -56.69 4.59 16.35
CA PRO A 29 -55.86 3.43 15.95
C PRO A 29 -55.65 2.37 17.04
N ASP A 30 -55.71 2.77 18.32
CA ASP A 30 -55.56 1.82 19.43
C ASP A 30 -56.77 0.85 19.51
N ASP A 31 -57.98 1.36 19.37
CA ASP A 31 -59.18 0.54 19.37
C ASP A 31 -59.21 -0.39 18.14
N ALA A 32 -58.76 0.11 16.97
CA ALA A 32 -58.62 -0.70 15.77
C ALA A 32 -57.61 -1.86 15.98
N LEU A 33 -56.41 -1.58 16.55
CA LEU A 33 -55.40 -2.57 16.84
C LEU A 33 -55.89 -3.64 17.84
N ASP A 34 -56.70 -3.23 18.81
CA ASP A 34 -57.28 -4.20 19.76
C ASP A 34 -58.28 -5.15 19.12
N ILE A 35 -59.18 -4.67 18.28
CA ILE A 35 -60.12 -5.50 17.51
C ILE A 35 -59.38 -6.43 16.55
N LEU A 36 -58.40 -5.94 15.83
CA LEU A 36 -57.62 -6.74 14.91
C LEU A 36 -56.81 -7.86 15.62
N ARG A 37 -56.31 -7.57 16.82
CA ARG A 37 -55.60 -8.53 17.63
C ARG A 37 -56.49 -9.59 18.29
N THR A 38 -57.59 -9.18 18.85
CA THR A 38 -58.48 -10.04 19.66
C THR A 38 -59.44 -10.87 18.79
N THR A 39 -60.07 -10.19 17.84
CA THR A 39 -61.10 -10.84 16.97
C THR A 39 -60.53 -11.16 15.60
N GLY A 40 -59.92 -10.20 14.89
CA GLY A 40 -59.50 -10.35 13.51
C GLY A 40 -58.46 -11.47 13.31
N TRP A 41 -57.42 -11.51 14.15
CA TRP A 41 -56.37 -12.52 14.04
C TRP A 41 -56.88 -13.94 14.36
N ASN A 42 -57.78 -14.09 15.34
CA ASN A 42 -58.30 -15.38 15.75
C ASN A 42 -59.35 -15.93 14.74
N ALA A 43 -60.08 -15.04 14.09
CA ALA A 43 -61.05 -15.43 13.04
C ALA A 43 -60.37 -15.72 11.70
N ALA A 44 -59.12 -15.32 11.46
CA ALA A 44 -58.39 -15.52 10.22
C ALA A 44 -57.90 -16.98 10.07
N GLN A 45 -58.44 -17.70 9.11
CA GLN A 45 -58.19 -19.13 8.87
C GLN A 45 -57.11 -19.38 7.81
N THR A 46 -56.90 -18.46 6.88
CA THR A 46 -55.94 -18.59 5.78
C THR A 46 -54.80 -17.56 5.86
N ASN A 47 -53.70 -17.85 5.17
CA ASN A 47 -52.58 -16.86 5.08
C ASN A 47 -53.04 -15.55 4.47
N SER A 48 -53.89 -15.55 3.44
CA SER A 48 -54.43 -14.33 2.82
C SER A 48 -55.26 -13.52 3.80
N GLN A 49 -56.10 -14.16 4.62
CA GLN A 49 -56.86 -13.50 5.67
C GLN A 49 -55.96 -12.92 6.76
N LYS A 50 -54.90 -13.61 7.16
CA LYS A 50 -53.89 -13.11 8.10
C LYS A 50 -53.13 -11.93 7.52
N VAL A 51 -52.82 -11.93 6.23
CA VAL A 51 -52.21 -10.84 5.51
C VAL A 51 -53.12 -9.59 5.56
N SER A 52 -54.44 -9.75 5.32
CA SER A 52 -55.39 -8.60 5.42
C SER A 52 -55.41 -8.01 6.82
N VAL A 53 -55.47 -8.85 7.88
CA VAL A 53 -55.43 -8.37 9.27
C VAL A 53 -54.14 -7.64 9.57
N THR A 54 -52.99 -8.24 9.12
CA THR A 54 -51.65 -7.64 9.37
C THR A 54 -51.44 -6.33 8.62
N SER A 55 -52.00 -6.23 7.39
CA SER A 55 -51.98 -4.99 6.60
C SER A 55 -52.68 -3.87 7.31
N LEU A 56 -53.96 -4.12 7.73
CA LEU A 56 -54.79 -3.14 8.40
C LEU A 56 -54.19 -2.73 9.77
N ALA A 57 -53.62 -3.69 10.49
CA ALA A 57 -52.88 -3.39 11.73
C ALA A 57 -51.64 -2.50 11.48
N SER A 58 -50.96 -2.67 10.32
CA SER A 58 -49.85 -1.79 9.94
C SER A 58 -50.31 -0.39 9.63
N GLU A 59 -51.43 -0.23 8.94
CA GLU A 59 -52.05 1.09 8.68
C GLU A 59 -52.45 1.81 9.99
N ALA A 60 -53.11 1.06 10.92
CA ALA A 60 -53.39 1.59 12.25
C ALA A 60 -52.13 2.08 13.01
N MET A 61 -51.05 1.31 12.90
CA MET A 61 -49.76 1.72 13.52
C MET A 61 -49.13 2.95 12.86
N ILE A 62 -49.30 3.14 11.55
CA ILE A 62 -48.82 4.33 10.85
C ILE A 62 -49.58 5.56 11.38
N ILE A 63 -50.92 5.48 11.38
CA ILE A 63 -51.76 6.56 11.91
C ILE A 63 -51.45 6.84 13.39
N LYS A 64 -51.26 5.81 14.20
CA LYS A 64 -50.84 5.95 15.59
C LYS A 64 -49.50 6.71 15.71
N GLY A 65 -48.55 6.42 14.84
CA GLY A 65 -47.27 7.13 14.80
C GLY A 65 -47.40 8.60 14.37
N ASP A 66 -48.39 8.92 13.52
CA ASP A 66 -48.67 10.28 13.11
C ASP A 66 -49.33 11.09 14.23
N LEU A 67 -50.17 10.46 15.05
CA LEU A 67 -50.82 11.09 16.21
C LEU A 67 -49.86 11.21 17.41
N ASP A 68 -48.92 10.26 17.58
CA ASP A 68 -47.94 10.26 18.67
C ASP A 68 -46.51 10.50 18.10
N MET A 69 -46.21 11.79 17.89
CA MET A 69 -44.91 12.21 17.33
C MET A 69 -43.73 11.74 18.15
N GLY A 70 -43.84 11.65 19.49
CA GLY A 70 -42.79 11.21 20.37
C GLY A 70 -42.39 9.74 20.20
N ASN A 71 -43.36 8.90 19.83
CA ASN A 71 -43.16 7.46 19.61
C ASN A 71 -43.29 7.04 18.14
N ARG A 72 -43.36 8.01 17.19
CA ARG A 72 -43.53 7.76 15.76
C ARG A 72 -42.55 6.68 15.25
N LYS A 73 -41.30 6.84 15.57
CA LYS A 73 -40.23 5.87 15.20
C LYS A 73 -40.59 4.41 15.58
N LYS A 74 -41.03 4.23 16.82
CA LYS A 74 -41.38 2.89 17.35
C LYS A 74 -42.62 2.32 16.63
N HIS A 75 -43.63 3.13 16.38
CA HIS A 75 -44.87 2.69 15.72
C HIS A 75 -44.61 2.35 14.24
N TRP A 76 -43.92 3.22 13.51
CA TRP A 76 -43.60 3.01 12.09
C TRP A 76 -42.65 1.82 11.87
N GLN A 77 -41.64 1.63 12.72
CA GLN A 77 -40.77 0.45 12.66
C GLN A 77 -41.54 -0.84 12.91
N ARG A 78 -42.57 -0.81 13.77
CA ARG A 78 -43.41 -1.98 14.04
C ARG A 78 -44.36 -2.25 12.87
N ALA A 79 -44.95 -1.21 12.26
CA ALA A 79 -45.72 -1.33 11.04
C ALA A 79 -44.89 -1.94 9.89
N TYR A 80 -43.65 -1.50 9.71
CA TYR A 80 -42.73 -2.04 8.72
C TYR A 80 -42.44 -3.54 8.93
N LYS A 81 -42.19 -3.96 10.18
CA LYS A 81 -42.02 -5.37 10.54
C LYS A 81 -43.28 -6.20 10.26
N ASN A 82 -44.45 -5.66 10.49
CA ASN A 82 -45.71 -6.33 10.18
C ASN A 82 -45.87 -6.56 8.67
N TYR A 83 -45.53 -5.55 7.83
CA TYR A 83 -45.53 -5.75 6.37
C TYR A 83 -44.50 -6.82 5.95
N GLN A 84 -43.32 -6.86 6.56
CA GLN A 84 -42.36 -7.95 6.28
C GLN A 84 -42.90 -9.32 6.66
N GLN A 85 -43.63 -9.42 7.78
CA GLN A 85 -44.29 -10.69 8.18
C GLN A 85 -45.41 -11.07 7.21
N ALA A 86 -46.23 -10.11 6.74
CA ALA A 86 -47.25 -10.35 5.73
C ALA A 86 -46.64 -10.87 4.43
N LEU A 87 -45.52 -10.31 3.96
CA LEU A 87 -44.82 -10.81 2.77
C LEU A 87 -44.15 -12.18 2.96
N LYS A 88 -43.88 -12.61 4.19
CA LYS A 88 -43.47 -14.01 4.44
C LYS A 88 -44.62 -15.00 4.26
N LEU A 89 -45.87 -14.58 4.51
CA LEU A 89 -47.07 -15.38 4.31
C LEU A 89 -47.50 -15.39 2.83
N GLU A 90 -47.36 -14.25 2.14
CA GLU A 90 -47.68 -14.10 0.72
C GLU A 90 -46.58 -13.27 0.01
N SER A 91 -45.51 -13.91 -0.43
CA SER A 91 -44.35 -13.26 -1.01
C SER A 91 -44.62 -12.50 -2.33
N SER A 92 -45.66 -12.89 -3.08
CA SER A 92 -46.07 -12.28 -4.35
C SER A 92 -47.07 -11.13 -4.19
N ASN A 93 -47.51 -10.78 -2.99
CA ASN A 93 -48.53 -9.76 -2.74
C ASN A 93 -47.96 -8.36 -3.07
N LYS A 94 -48.42 -7.82 -4.21
CA LYS A 94 -47.91 -6.53 -4.73
C LYS A 94 -48.38 -5.32 -3.90
N ASP A 95 -49.58 -5.42 -3.32
CA ASP A 95 -50.14 -4.29 -2.55
C ASP A 95 -49.42 -4.13 -1.21
N ILE A 96 -49.14 -5.21 -0.51
CA ILE A 96 -48.33 -5.19 0.70
C ILE A 96 -46.94 -4.65 0.41
N ARG A 97 -46.33 -5.09 -0.69
CA ARG A 97 -45.00 -4.59 -1.09
C ARG A 97 -45.02 -3.07 -1.37
N ARG A 98 -46.08 -2.58 -2.02
CA ARG A 98 -46.25 -1.15 -2.29
C ARG A 98 -46.42 -0.35 -1.00
N SER A 99 -47.28 -0.82 -0.07
CA SER A 99 -47.49 -0.18 1.23
C SER A 99 -46.21 -0.17 2.08
N MET A 100 -45.48 -1.29 2.09
CA MET A 100 -44.18 -1.37 2.80
C MET A 100 -43.16 -0.38 2.23
N ASN A 101 -43.04 -0.29 0.89
CA ASN A 101 -42.10 0.64 0.24
C ASN A 101 -42.52 2.10 0.48
N LYS A 102 -43.82 2.41 0.46
CA LYS A 102 -44.34 3.73 0.79
C LYS A 102 -43.96 4.14 2.23
N LEU A 103 -44.16 3.22 3.19
CA LEU A 103 -43.76 3.47 4.57
C LEU A 103 -42.22 3.64 4.70
N ALA A 104 -41.43 2.85 3.96
CA ALA A 104 -39.98 2.99 3.95
C ALA A 104 -39.53 4.39 3.47
N SER A 105 -40.14 4.91 2.39
CA SER A 105 -39.90 6.29 1.91
C SER A 105 -40.27 7.33 2.95
N MET A 106 -41.44 7.19 3.58
CA MET A 106 -41.88 8.08 4.65
C MET A 106 -40.95 8.05 5.86
N MET A 107 -40.40 6.87 6.19
CA MET A 107 -39.42 6.73 7.28
C MET A 107 -38.11 7.40 6.93
N ASP A 108 -37.64 7.28 5.68
CA ASP A 108 -36.41 7.92 5.19
C ASP A 108 -36.54 9.46 5.22
N GLU A 109 -37.63 10.01 4.72
CA GLU A 109 -37.94 11.45 4.78
C GLU A 109 -37.91 12.00 6.21
N GLN A 110 -38.27 11.18 7.20
CA GLN A 110 -38.25 11.56 8.61
C GLN A 110 -36.99 11.13 9.36
N SER A 111 -35.96 10.66 8.63
CA SER A 111 -34.70 10.13 9.18
C SER A 111 -34.91 9.00 10.20
N ILE A 112 -35.96 8.22 10.03
CA ILE A 112 -36.30 7.05 10.85
C ILE A 112 -35.67 5.81 10.24
N SER A 113 -34.65 5.25 10.88
CA SER A 113 -34.04 3.98 10.43
C SER A 113 -35.06 2.83 10.43
N LEU A 114 -34.99 1.93 9.45
CA LEU A 114 -35.87 0.76 9.30
C LEU A 114 -35.76 -0.27 10.44
N GLY A 115 -34.99 0.02 11.47
CA GLY A 115 -34.82 -0.86 12.65
C GLY A 115 -33.99 -2.12 12.39
N LYS A 116 -33.39 -2.25 11.21
CA LYS A 116 -32.37 -3.25 10.97
C LYS A 116 -31.10 -2.79 11.67
N GLY A 117 -30.59 -3.56 12.61
CA GLY A 117 -29.23 -3.39 13.12
C GLY A 117 -28.24 -3.42 11.97
N PHE A 118 -26.97 -3.08 12.25
CA PHE A 118 -25.88 -3.18 11.27
C PHE A 118 -25.93 -4.55 10.56
N GLN A 119 -26.32 -4.56 9.30
CA GLN A 119 -26.33 -5.75 8.45
C GLN A 119 -25.36 -5.50 7.30
N MET A 120 -24.35 -6.38 7.18
CA MET A 120 -23.39 -6.32 6.08
C MET A 120 -24.01 -6.75 4.75
N PHE A 121 -24.95 -7.68 4.80
CA PHE A 121 -25.64 -8.25 3.62
C PHE A 121 -27.15 -8.29 3.85
N ASP A 122 -27.94 -8.09 2.78
CA ASP A 122 -29.39 -8.29 2.73
C ASP A 122 -29.69 -9.13 1.48
N ASP A 123 -30.25 -10.31 1.68
CA ASP A 123 -30.54 -11.31 0.63
C ASP A 123 -29.33 -11.61 -0.29
N GLY A 124 -28.13 -11.74 0.31
CA GLY A 124 -26.88 -12.04 -0.41
C GLY A 124 -26.19 -10.84 -1.06
N ASN A 125 -26.83 -9.67 -1.08
CA ASN A 125 -26.23 -8.44 -1.61
C ASN A 125 -25.68 -7.55 -0.46
N PRO A 126 -24.51 -6.92 -0.64
CA PRO A 126 -23.98 -6.03 0.37
C PRO A 126 -24.89 -4.79 0.53
N THR A 127 -25.20 -4.45 1.78
CA THR A 127 -25.90 -3.20 2.09
C THR A 127 -24.95 -2.01 1.90
N PRO A 128 -25.44 -0.75 1.77
CA PRO A 128 -24.56 0.44 1.74
C PRO A 128 -23.62 0.52 2.94
N THR A 129 -24.13 0.21 4.13
CA THR A 129 -23.31 0.12 5.36
C THR A 129 -22.36 -1.09 5.35
N GLY A 130 -22.76 -2.20 4.74
CA GLY A 130 -21.94 -3.38 4.49
C GLY A 130 -20.78 -3.07 3.52
N LEU A 131 -21.04 -2.35 2.43
CA LEU A 131 -20.01 -1.91 1.49
C LEU A 131 -18.94 -1.04 2.18
N VAL A 132 -19.34 -0.08 3.00
CA VAL A 132 -18.42 0.74 3.78
C VAL A 132 -17.60 -0.13 4.73
N ALA A 133 -18.22 -1.06 5.45
CA ALA A 133 -17.51 -1.96 6.37
C ALA A 133 -16.52 -2.87 5.64
N ILE A 134 -16.90 -3.42 4.47
CA ILE A 134 -16.02 -4.23 3.63
C ILE A 134 -14.84 -3.40 3.12
N SER A 135 -15.09 -2.17 2.66
CA SER A 135 -14.04 -1.26 2.18
C SER A 135 -13.05 -0.91 3.29
N VAL A 136 -13.52 -0.63 4.50
CA VAL A 136 -12.67 -0.39 5.68
C VAL A 136 -11.88 -1.65 6.04
N ALA A 137 -12.50 -2.83 6.01
CA ALA A 137 -11.80 -4.09 6.28
C ALA A 137 -10.71 -4.38 5.23
N ILE A 138 -10.98 -4.12 3.95
CA ILE A 138 -9.98 -4.24 2.87
C ILE A 138 -8.83 -3.24 3.09
N MET A 139 -9.12 -1.98 3.43
CA MET A 139 -8.06 -1.00 3.73
C MET A 139 -7.20 -1.43 4.93
N ILE A 140 -7.81 -1.90 6.01
CA ILE A 140 -7.07 -2.42 7.18
C ILE A 140 -6.23 -3.63 6.78
N PHE A 141 -6.77 -4.54 5.95
CA PHE A 141 -6.03 -5.71 5.46
C PHE A 141 -4.84 -5.28 4.58
N LEU A 142 -5.03 -4.35 3.63
CA LEU A 142 -3.95 -3.85 2.76
C LEU A 142 -2.86 -3.11 3.56
N VAL A 143 -3.26 -2.27 4.52
CA VAL A 143 -2.33 -1.59 5.43
C VAL A 143 -1.62 -2.61 6.32
N GLY A 144 -2.35 -3.56 6.90
CA GLY A 144 -1.78 -4.64 7.71
C GLY A 144 -0.86 -5.55 6.90
N PHE A 145 -1.20 -5.83 5.63
CA PHE A 145 -0.36 -6.63 4.73
C PHE A 145 0.95 -5.88 4.37
N LYS A 146 0.87 -4.55 4.15
CA LYS A 146 2.06 -3.72 3.95
C LYS A 146 2.98 -3.77 5.17
N TYR A 147 2.46 -3.50 6.37
CA TYR A 147 3.26 -3.53 7.60
C TYR A 147 3.71 -4.95 7.99
N ALA A 148 2.94 -6.01 7.64
CA ALA A 148 3.37 -7.38 7.84
C ALA A 148 4.47 -7.78 6.83
N GLY A 149 4.43 -7.27 5.61
CA GLY A 149 5.51 -7.38 4.62
C GLY A 149 6.80 -6.75 5.15
N GLU A 150 6.72 -5.49 5.60
CA GLU A 150 7.86 -4.78 6.21
C GLU A 150 8.37 -5.47 7.50
N ALA A 151 7.50 -6.13 8.28
CA ALA A 151 7.89 -6.85 9.50
C ALA A 151 8.38 -8.28 9.23
N LEU A 152 8.04 -8.86 8.07
CA LEU A 152 8.54 -10.18 7.62
C LEU A 152 9.81 -10.05 6.79
N GLU A 153 10.14 -8.87 6.27
CA GLU A 153 11.50 -8.52 5.87
C GLU A 153 12.33 -8.39 7.16
N GLN A 154 12.71 -9.54 7.74
CA GLN A 154 13.86 -9.55 8.64
C GLN A 154 15.00 -8.96 7.82
N PRO A 155 15.73 -7.92 8.32
CA PRO A 155 16.97 -7.52 7.68
C PRO A 155 17.77 -8.80 7.58
N LEU A 156 18.14 -9.19 6.37
CA LEU A 156 19.09 -10.29 6.19
C LEU A 156 20.28 -9.91 7.06
N GLU A 157 20.54 -10.69 8.13
CA GLU A 157 21.67 -10.50 9.03
C GLU A 157 22.95 -10.93 8.28
N GLY A 158 23.28 -10.21 7.23
CA GLY A 158 24.49 -10.43 6.44
C GLY A 158 25.05 -9.09 6.00
N ASN A 159 26.35 -8.93 6.19
CA ASN A 159 27.10 -7.82 5.61
C ASN A 159 27.45 -8.10 4.14
N THR A 160 26.68 -8.93 3.45
CA THR A 160 26.91 -9.31 2.06
C THR A 160 25.79 -8.81 1.15
N VAL A 161 26.18 -8.36 -0.04
CA VAL A 161 25.30 -7.92 -1.12
C VAL A 161 25.67 -8.65 -2.38
N THR A 162 24.68 -9.17 -3.09
CA THR A 162 24.87 -9.77 -4.41
C THR A 162 24.40 -8.79 -5.49
N PHE A 163 25.23 -8.58 -6.49
CA PHE A 163 24.94 -7.90 -7.74
C PHE A 163 24.69 -8.91 -8.84
N GLU A 164 23.55 -8.84 -9.48
CA GLU A 164 23.34 -9.50 -10.77
C GLU A 164 23.71 -8.50 -11.87
N VAL A 165 24.70 -8.86 -12.70
CA VAL A 165 25.26 -7.98 -13.72
C VAL A 165 25.05 -8.54 -15.12
N SER A 166 25.02 -7.66 -16.13
CA SER A 166 24.90 -8.07 -17.54
C SER A 166 25.77 -7.18 -18.41
N TYR A 167 26.61 -7.79 -19.22
CA TYR A 167 27.58 -7.11 -20.11
C TYR A 167 27.84 -7.90 -21.38
N ILE A 168 28.46 -7.28 -22.40
CA ILE A 168 28.99 -7.98 -23.58
C ILE A 168 30.37 -8.51 -23.24
N HIS A 169 30.62 -9.80 -23.48
CA HIS A 169 31.92 -10.43 -23.19
C HIS A 169 33.04 -9.79 -24.01
N PRO A 170 34.16 -9.37 -23.41
CA PRO A 170 35.24 -8.69 -24.13
C PRO A 170 35.81 -9.51 -25.30
N ASP A 171 36.00 -10.82 -25.12
CA ASP A 171 36.52 -11.72 -26.15
C ASP A 171 35.48 -12.23 -27.15
N ASN A 172 34.18 -11.99 -26.92
CA ASN A 172 33.10 -12.42 -27.78
C ASN A 172 31.96 -11.37 -27.85
N PRO A 173 32.11 -10.38 -28.75
CA PRO A 173 31.18 -9.23 -28.81
C PRO A 173 29.74 -9.60 -29.21
N ASP A 174 29.49 -10.81 -29.67
CA ASP A 174 28.14 -11.31 -29.98
C ASP A 174 27.47 -11.98 -28.77
N THR A 175 28.17 -12.11 -27.63
CA THR A 175 27.68 -12.80 -26.46
C THR A 175 27.43 -11.84 -25.30
N ARG A 176 26.17 -11.77 -24.88
CA ARG A 176 25.82 -11.13 -23.60
C ARG A 176 25.94 -12.14 -22.47
N VAL A 177 26.65 -11.77 -21.43
CA VAL A 177 26.85 -12.55 -20.21
C VAL A 177 26.00 -11.95 -19.09
N GLU A 178 25.44 -12.81 -18.28
CA GLU A 178 24.84 -12.47 -16.97
C GLU A 178 25.64 -13.23 -15.91
N GLY A 179 25.86 -12.58 -14.75
CA GLY A 179 26.65 -13.17 -13.67
C GLY A 179 26.37 -12.51 -12.34
N GLU A 180 26.88 -13.13 -11.29
CA GLU A 180 26.71 -12.66 -9.92
C GLU A 180 28.05 -12.23 -9.33
N ILE A 181 28.06 -11.09 -8.64
CA ILE A 181 29.19 -10.59 -7.87
C ILE A 181 28.75 -10.49 -6.43
N VAL A 182 29.36 -11.22 -5.51
CA VAL A 182 29.07 -11.18 -4.08
C VAL A 182 30.10 -10.31 -3.38
N ILE A 183 29.62 -9.34 -2.62
CA ILE A 183 30.42 -8.31 -1.94
C ILE A 183 30.18 -8.40 -0.44
N GLU A 184 31.24 -8.57 0.33
CA GLU A 184 31.21 -8.40 1.78
C GLU A 184 31.45 -6.93 2.14
N LEU A 185 30.61 -6.38 3.04
CA LEU A 185 30.67 -4.99 3.49
C LEU A 185 31.28 -4.92 4.89
N TYR A 186 31.93 -3.80 5.19
CA TYR A 186 32.66 -3.57 6.44
C TYR A 186 32.03 -2.44 7.29
N PRO A 187 30.88 -2.69 7.96
CA PRO A 187 30.17 -1.67 8.73
C PRO A 187 30.97 -1.10 9.91
N ASP A 188 31.89 -1.87 10.47
CA ASP A 188 32.75 -1.39 11.56
C ASP A 188 33.80 -0.39 11.06
N ALA A 189 34.22 -0.49 9.81
CA ALA A 189 35.24 0.35 9.20
C ALA A 189 34.67 1.61 8.52
N ALA A 190 33.47 1.50 7.92
CA ALA A 190 32.81 2.59 7.20
C ALA A 190 31.30 2.57 7.43
N PRO A 191 30.84 2.83 8.66
CA PRO A 191 29.44 2.65 9.05
C PRO A 191 28.44 3.47 8.23
N LYS A 192 28.76 4.71 7.87
CA LYS A 192 27.84 5.57 7.10
C LYS A 192 27.76 5.15 5.64
N HIS A 193 28.90 4.75 5.03
CA HIS A 193 28.92 4.27 3.66
C HIS A 193 28.16 2.95 3.54
N VAL A 194 28.37 2.01 4.45
CA VAL A 194 27.64 0.74 4.48
C VAL A 194 26.15 0.99 4.72
N GLU A 195 25.77 1.84 5.69
CA GLU A 195 24.37 2.18 5.92
C GLU A 195 23.71 2.80 4.68
N ASN A 196 24.39 3.76 4.04
CA ASN A 196 23.89 4.42 2.83
C ASN A 196 23.71 3.41 1.68
N PHE A 197 24.74 2.59 1.45
CA PHE A 197 24.75 1.59 0.39
C PHE A 197 23.63 0.57 0.58
N LEU A 198 23.50 0.00 1.78
CA LEU A 198 22.45 -0.94 2.11
C LEU A 198 21.04 -0.31 2.02
N TYR A 199 20.89 0.94 2.44
CA TYR A 199 19.62 1.66 2.27
C TYR A 199 19.23 1.76 0.78
N LEU A 200 20.18 2.04 -0.10
CA LEU A 200 19.93 2.14 -1.54
C LEU A 200 19.65 0.77 -2.17
N VAL A 201 20.35 -0.28 -1.72
CA VAL A 201 20.09 -1.68 -2.11
C VAL A 201 18.67 -2.10 -1.68
N ASP A 202 18.32 -1.92 -0.41
CA ASP A 202 17.03 -2.31 0.16
C ASP A 202 15.83 -1.59 -0.50
N ASN A 203 16.08 -0.41 -1.07
CA ASN A 203 15.08 0.37 -1.79
C ASN A 203 15.17 0.20 -3.32
N SER A 204 15.86 -0.83 -3.82
CA SER A 204 16.03 -1.14 -5.24
C SER A 204 16.53 0.05 -6.09
N ARG A 205 17.32 0.96 -5.48
CA ARG A 205 17.78 2.17 -6.17
C ARG A 205 18.87 1.88 -7.19
N TYR A 206 19.57 0.76 -7.04
CA TYR A 206 20.60 0.32 -7.97
C TYR A 206 20.09 -0.55 -9.10
N ASP A 207 18.84 -1.04 -9.01
CA ASP A 207 18.27 -1.93 -10.02
C ASP A 207 18.20 -1.23 -11.38
N TYR A 208 18.67 -1.93 -12.41
CA TYR A 208 18.76 -1.48 -13.80
C TYR A 208 19.64 -0.25 -14.04
N THR A 209 20.53 0.10 -13.09
CA THR A 209 21.54 1.13 -13.31
C THR A 209 22.70 0.60 -14.18
N THR A 210 23.57 1.50 -14.63
CA THR A 210 24.70 1.18 -15.49
C THR A 210 26.04 1.38 -14.81
N PHE A 211 27.03 0.59 -15.21
CA PHE A 211 28.43 0.94 -14.99
C PHE A 211 28.85 1.88 -16.12
N HIS A 212 28.80 3.16 -15.85
CA HIS A 212 28.88 4.24 -16.84
C HIS A 212 30.31 4.67 -17.18
N ARG A 213 31.30 4.26 -16.36
CA ARG A 213 32.72 4.58 -16.56
C ARG A 213 33.57 3.36 -16.22
N ILE A 214 34.32 2.89 -17.20
CA ILE A 214 35.20 1.72 -17.07
C ILE A 214 36.58 2.09 -17.58
N ILE A 215 37.59 1.77 -16.79
CA ILE A 215 39.01 1.97 -17.17
C ILE A 215 39.73 0.68 -16.85
N ASP A 216 40.21 0.01 -17.88
CA ASP A 216 41.02 -1.19 -17.81
C ASP A 216 42.25 -0.96 -16.94
N GLY A 217 42.61 -1.93 -16.07
CA GLY A 217 43.69 -1.83 -15.10
C GLY A 217 43.47 -0.76 -14.01
N PHE A 218 42.26 -0.22 -13.85
CA PHE A 218 41.95 0.75 -12.80
C PHE A 218 40.64 0.44 -12.05
N MET A 219 39.46 0.61 -12.67
CA MET A 219 38.19 0.43 -11.96
C MET A 219 36.98 0.30 -12.89
N VAL A 220 35.90 -0.29 -12.34
CA VAL A 220 34.57 -0.40 -12.93
C VAL A 220 33.61 0.43 -12.07
N GLN A 221 33.16 1.60 -12.57
CA GLN A 221 32.37 2.58 -11.80
C GLN A 221 30.89 2.57 -12.24
N GLY A 222 30.01 2.51 -11.24
CA GLY A 222 28.56 2.54 -11.41
C GLY A 222 27.86 3.26 -10.27
N GLY A 223 26.56 2.94 -10.08
CA GLY A 223 25.77 3.44 -8.95
C GLY A 223 25.24 4.85 -9.09
N ASP A 224 25.25 5.46 -10.29
CA ASP A 224 24.48 6.67 -10.58
C ASP A 224 22.99 6.30 -10.68
N ILE A 225 22.25 6.58 -9.62
CA ILE A 225 20.83 6.23 -9.47
C ILE A 225 19.87 7.22 -10.13
N GLU A 226 20.37 8.25 -10.80
CA GLU A 226 19.59 9.32 -11.43
C GLU A 226 19.79 9.37 -12.92
N MET A 227 21.00 9.69 -13.36
CA MET A 227 21.34 9.99 -14.76
C MET A 227 21.96 8.80 -15.47
N MET A 228 22.48 7.80 -14.74
CA MET A 228 23.15 6.58 -15.25
C MET A 228 24.40 6.89 -16.13
N ASN A 229 24.94 8.09 -16.05
CA ASN A 229 26.07 8.58 -16.85
C ASN A 229 27.23 9.18 -16.01
N GLY A 230 27.11 9.11 -14.68
CA GLY A 230 28.08 9.61 -13.72
C GLY A 230 27.89 11.05 -13.27
N ALA A 231 26.87 11.74 -13.81
CA ALA A 231 26.60 13.14 -13.44
C ALA A 231 25.66 13.29 -12.25
N GLY A 232 24.98 12.20 -11.82
CA GLY A 232 24.02 12.19 -10.72
C GLY A 232 24.46 11.31 -9.56
N GLY A 233 23.51 11.03 -8.67
CA GLY A 233 23.69 10.14 -7.53
C GLY A 233 23.94 10.88 -6.22
N TYR A 234 23.11 10.59 -5.22
CA TYR A 234 23.09 11.25 -3.92
C TYR A 234 22.98 10.23 -2.78
N ALA A 235 23.22 10.66 -1.55
CA ALA A 235 23.04 9.81 -0.38
C ALA A 235 21.55 9.52 -0.15
N GLY A 236 21.21 8.26 0.11
CA GLY A 236 19.84 7.83 0.37
C GLY A 236 19.25 8.36 1.68
N LYS A 237 20.13 8.81 2.59
CA LYS A 237 19.77 9.40 3.89
C LYS A 237 20.54 10.70 4.13
N TRP A 238 20.03 11.52 5.06
CA TRP A 238 20.68 12.74 5.47
C TRP A 238 21.80 12.46 6.50
N TYR A 239 23.06 12.78 6.13
CA TYR A 239 24.24 12.62 6.98
C TYR A 239 24.83 13.95 7.48
N GLY A 240 24.10 15.06 7.35
CA GLY A 240 24.54 16.37 7.80
C GLY A 240 25.37 17.15 6.77
N TYR A 241 25.48 16.66 5.54
CA TYR A 241 26.27 17.25 4.47
C TYR A 241 25.41 17.54 3.24
N CYS A 242 25.52 18.75 2.72
CA CYS A 242 24.91 19.24 1.51
C CYS A 242 26.02 19.51 0.48
N ASN A 243 26.13 18.64 -0.52
CA ASN A 243 27.24 18.72 -1.51
C ASN A 243 28.61 18.92 -0.84
N GLY A 244 28.92 18.08 0.15
CA GLY A 244 30.18 18.09 0.90
C GLY A 244 30.30 19.16 1.98
N GLN A 245 29.30 20.03 2.17
CA GLN A 245 29.33 21.13 3.12
C GLN A 245 28.35 20.92 4.27
N THR A 246 28.76 21.29 5.50
CA THR A 246 27.89 21.27 6.68
C THR A 246 27.14 22.60 6.88
N HIS A 247 27.60 23.67 6.29
CA HIS A 247 27.05 25.04 6.41
C HIS A 247 26.92 25.66 5.02
N ASP A 248 25.95 26.56 4.87
CA ASP A 248 25.84 27.39 3.68
C ASP A 248 26.88 28.53 3.65
N SER A 249 26.89 29.31 2.57
CA SER A 249 27.80 30.44 2.38
C SER A 249 27.63 31.58 3.41
N THR A 250 26.56 31.58 4.19
CA THR A 250 26.28 32.54 5.27
C THR A 250 26.66 32.02 6.65
N GLY A 251 27.12 30.75 6.74
CA GLY A 251 27.52 30.11 7.99
C GLY A 251 26.33 29.44 8.73
N VAL A 252 25.16 29.29 8.10
CA VAL A 252 24.02 28.58 8.66
C VAL A 252 24.17 27.09 8.38
N GLN A 253 23.99 26.27 9.43
CA GLN A 253 24.10 24.83 9.32
C GLN A 253 22.99 24.28 8.40
N HIS A 254 23.38 23.43 7.47
CA HIS A 254 22.45 22.70 6.64
C HIS A 254 21.60 21.71 7.44
N THR A 255 20.34 21.56 7.03
CA THR A 255 19.41 20.55 7.53
C THR A 255 18.85 19.76 6.34
N SER A 256 18.22 18.61 6.61
CA SER A 256 17.54 17.84 5.56
C SER A 256 16.43 18.62 4.84
N GLN A 257 15.89 19.70 5.45
CA GLN A 257 14.89 20.55 4.84
C GLN A 257 15.48 21.72 4.04
N SER A 258 16.69 22.19 4.39
CA SER A 258 17.34 23.30 3.69
C SER A 258 18.23 22.84 2.53
N CYS A 259 18.60 21.56 2.49
CA CYS A 259 19.37 20.95 1.42
C CYS A 259 18.46 20.11 0.52
N ARG A 260 18.58 20.26 -0.79
CA ARG A 260 17.85 19.41 -1.75
C ARG A 260 18.34 17.97 -1.60
N VAL A 261 17.47 17.00 -1.81
CA VAL A 261 17.81 15.57 -1.68
C VAL A 261 18.94 15.18 -2.64
N GLU A 262 18.95 15.74 -3.84
CA GLU A 262 19.95 15.49 -4.87
C GLU A 262 21.35 16.01 -4.49
N ASP A 263 21.43 16.86 -3.46
CA ASP A 263 22.70 17.40 -2.93
C ASP A 263 23.11 16.71 -1.60
N TRP A 264 22.36 15.71 -1.13
CA TRP A 264 22.73 14.97 0.08
C TRP A 264 24.00 14.16 -0.16
N SER A 265 24.94 14.22 0.78
CA SER A 265 26.20 13.51 0.67
C SER A 265 26.62 12.84 1.97
N VAL A 266 27.41 11.78 1.83
CA VAL A 266 28.04 11.04 2.94
C VAL A 266 29.43 11.66 3.19
N PRO A 267 29.82 11.97 4.43
CA PRO A 267 31.19 12.38 4.72
C PRO A 267 32.15 11.21 4.56
N GLY A 268 33.36 11.50 4.07
CA GLY A 268 34.39 10.49 3.88
C GLY A 268 34.75 9.73 5.18
N GLU A 269 34.90 8.43 5.07
CA GLU A 269 35.34 7.50 6.14
C GLU A 269 36.63 6.80 5.71
N HIS A 270 37.48 7.47 4.93
CA HIS A 270 38.68 6.91 4.30
C HIS A 270 39.85 6.68 5.28
N GLU A 271 39.78 7.20 6.53
CA GLU A 271 40.78 6.93 7.59
C GLU A 271 40.52 5.60 8.31
N ASN A 272 39.98 4.60 7.62
CA ASN A 272 39.51 3.35 8.20
C ASN A 272 40.54 2.18 8.10
N GLY A 273 41.71 2.44 7.50
CA GLY A 273 42.75 1.45 7.35
C GLY A 273 42.58 0.48 6.17
N LEU A 274 41.44 0.51 5.48
CA LEU A 274 41.22 -0.28 4.28
C LEU A 274 41.98 0.30 3.08
N LYS A 275 42.27 -0.56 2.09
CA LYS A 275 43.08 -0.22 0.93
C LYS A 275 42.40 -0.59 -0.36
N HIS A 276 42.74 0.15 -1.44
CA HIS A 276 42.26 -0.11 -2.79
C HIS A 276 43.07 -1.28 -3.43
N GLY A 277 42.82 -2.49 -2.92
CA GLY A 277 43.33 -3.70 -3.54
C GLY A 277 42.32 -4.34 -4.50
N PRO A 278 42.71 -5.44 -5.17
CA PRO A 278 41.80 -6.24 -6.01
C PRO A 278 40.49 -6.57 -5.29
N GLY A 279 39.37 -6.32 -5.93
CA GLY A 279 38.03 -6.57 -5.40
C GLY A 279 37.50 -5.48 -4.46
N ALA A 280 38.27 -4.44 -4.12
CA ALA A 280 37.78 -3.38 -3.24
C ALA A 280 36.57 -2.65 -3.83
N LEU A 281 35.51 -2.53 -3.03
CA LEU A 281 34.35 -1.66 -3.29
C LEU A 281 34.60 -0.33 -2.57
N ALA A 282 34.63 0.75 -3.33
CA ALA A 282 34.91 2.08 -2.81
C ALA A 282 33.92 3.15 -3.31
N ALA A 283 33.73 4.20 -2.51
CA ALA A 283 32.87 5.31 -2.87
C ALA A 283 33.51 6.19 -3.96
N ALA A 284 32.73 6.53 -4.98
CA ALA A 284 33.13 7.50 -6.00
C ALA A 284 32.58 8.87 -5.64
N HIS A 285 33.41 9.91 -5.70
CA HIS A 285 33.04 11.28 -5.33
C HIS A 285 33.77 12.33 -6.19
N ALA A 286 33.22 13.55 -6.23
CA ALA A 286 33.79 14.69 -6.97
C ALA A 286 34.61 15.66 -6.07
N GLY A 287 34.83 15.29 -4.81
CA GLY A 287 35.58 16.06 -3.81
C GLY A 287 35.33 15.55 -2.40
N LEU A 288 36.03 16.06 -1.44
CA LEU A 288 35.94 15.62 -0.04
C LEU A 288 34.51 15.75 0.49
N ASN A 289 33.98 14.69 1.10
CA ASN A 289 32.62 14.58 1.67
C ASN A 289 31.47 14.71 0.66
N THR A 290 31.73 14.53 -0.63
CA THR A 290 30.67 14.52 -1.68
C THR A 290 30.29 13.11 -2.10
N ASP A 291 30.56 12.08 -1.27
CA ASP A 291 30.17 10.70 -1.54
C ASP A 291 28.63 10.60 -1.59
N GLY A 292 28.11 9.89 -2.59
CA GLY A 292 26.67 9.72 -2.80
C GLY A 292 26.27 8.26 -2.93
N SER A 293 25.63 7.94 -4.04
CA SER A 293 25.28 6.57 -4.40
C SER A 293 26.34 5.89 -5.28
N GLN A 294 27.21 6.66 -5.93
CA GLN A 294 28.19 6.12 -6.86
C GLN A 294 29.30 5.35 -6.16
N PHE A 295 29.68 4.24 -6.75
CA PHE A 295 30.76 3.36 -6.29
C PHE A 295 31.61 2.88 -7.46
N TYR A 296 32.76 2.34 -7.16
CA TYR A 296 33.57 1.56 -8.11
C TYR A 296 34.12 0.29 -7.46
N ILE A 297 34.40 -0.70 -8.30
CA ILE A 297 35.03 -1.96 -7.95
C ILE A 297 36.41 -2.01 -8.63
N VAL A 298 37.42 -2.40 -7.88
CA VAL A 298 38.81 -2.54 -8.37
C VAL A 298 38.99 -3.91 -8.99
N PRO A 299 39.40 -4.05 -10.29
CA PRO A 299 39.68 -5.33 -10.92
C PRO A 299 40.93 -6.01 -10.33
N SER A 300 41.12 -7.30 -10.65
CA SER A 300 42.16 -8.14 -10.03
C SER A 300 43.59 -7.72 -10.36
N ASP A 301 43.80 -7.03 -11.46
CA ASP A 301 45.11 -6.56 -11.96
C ASP A 301 45.44 -5.12 -11.54
N SER A 302 44.59 -4.50 -10.67
CA SER A 302 44.70 -3.10 -10.27
C SER A 302 44.94 -2.92 -8.76
N THR A 303 45.73 -1.92 -8.41
CA THR A 303 45.97 -1.46 -7.03
C THR A 303 46.17 0.05 -6.99
N PRO A 304 45.02 0.83 -7.06
CA PRO A 304 45.10 2.31 -7.11
C PRO A 304 45.38 2.92 -5.73
N ASP A 305 46.61 2.66 -5.19
CA ASP A 305 47.05 3.06 -3.86
C ASP A 305 47.12 4.58 -3.69
N TRP A 306 47.17 5.35 -4.78
CA TRP A 306 47.11 6.82 -4.75
C TRP A 306 45.74 7.35 -4.27
N LEU A 307 44.72 6.52 -4.22
CA LEU A 307 43.39 6.85 -3.67
C LEU A 307 43.28 6.54 -2.17
N ASP A 308 44.28 5.83 -1.63
CA ASP A 308 44.31 5.52 -0.21
C ASP A 308 44.63 6.76 0.64
N TRP A 309 44.03 6.83 1.80
CA TRP A 309 44.47 7.75 2.85
C TRP A 309 45.79 7.27 3.47
N SER A 310 46.61 8.21 3.81
CA SER A 310 47.82 7.97 4.61
C SER A 310 48.12 9.17 5.52
N PRO A 311 48.83 8.98 6.67
CA PRO A 311 49.13 10.07 7.57
C PRO A 311 49.86 11.23 6.86
N GLY A 312 49.27 12.44 6.94
CA GLY A 312 49.80 13.64 6.32
C GLY A 312 49.31 13.92 4.89
N LYS A 313 48.50 13.05 4.29
CA LYS A 313 47.83 13.29 3.00
C LYS A 313 46.66 14.27 3.19
N ASP A 314 46.65 15.39 2.45
CA ASP A 314 45.53 16.31 2.43
C ASP A 314 44.52 15.94 1.38
N CYS A 315 43.49 15.20 1.79
CA CYS A 315 42.42 14.68 0.90
C CYS A 315 41.59 15.78 0.23
N ALA A 316 41.68 17.04 0.69
CA ALA A 316 41.01 18.17 0.06
C ALA A 316 41.90 18.88 -0.99
N ALA A 317 43.21 18.59 -1.00
CA ALA A 317 44.15 19.22 -1.93
C ALA A 317 43.92 18.66 -3.36
N GLN A 318 44.09 19.55 -4.33
CA GLN A 318 43.95 19.16 -5.74
C GLN A 318 44.90 18.00 -6.10
N GLY A 319 44.37 16.92 -6.64
CA GLY A 319 45.13 15.73 -7.04
C GLY A 319 45.49 14.78 -5.88
N GLN A 320 44.97 15.01 -4.68
CA GLN A 320 45.23 14.15 -3.51
C GLN A 320 43.91 13.54 -2.96
N SER A 321 43.07 13.10 -3.83
CA SER A 321 41.79 12.46 -3.47
C SER A 321 41.97 11.25 -2.56
N CYS A 322 41.13 11.12 -1.55
CA CYS A 322 41.04 9.93 -0.69
C CYS A 322 39.64 9.35 -0.78
N HIS A 323 39.52 8.11 -1.20
CA HIS A 323 38.23 7.44 -1.35
C HIS A 323 38.00 6.42 -0.23
N THR A 324 36.75 6.30 0.20
CA THR A 324 36.40 5.34 1.26
C THR A 324 36.18 3.96 0.66
N VAL A 325 37.03 2.99 1.03
CA VAL A 325 36.78 1.57 0.81
C VAL A 325 35.82 1.11 1.92
N TYR A 326 34.75 0.41 1.56
CA TYR A 326 33.73 -0.06 2.52
C TYR A 326 33.24 -1.48 2.28
N GLY A 327 33.81 -2.19 1.31
CA GLY A 327 33.52 -3.59 1.02
C GLY A 327 34.59 -4.26 0.15
N MET A 328 34.43 -5.56 -0.07
CA MET A 328 35.32 -6.40 -0.87
C MET A 328 34.52 -7.46 -1.61
N VAL A 329 34.82 -7.70 -2.88
CA VAL A 329 34.30 -8.82 -3.65
C VAL A 329 34.84 -10.12 -3.07
N VAL A 330 33.95 -11.03 -2.71
CA VAL A 330 34.27 -12.36 -2.16
C VAL A 330 33.97 -13.50 -3.14
N SER A 331 33.14 -13.21 -4.17
CA SER A 331 32.84 -14.16 -5.26
C SER A 331 32.47 -13.41 -6.53
N GLY A 332 32.69 -13.98 -7.70
CA GLY A 332 32.36 -13.39 -9.00
C GLY A 332 33.37 -12.34 -9.48
N MET A 333 34.63 -12.41 -9.03
CA MET A 333 35.69 -11.50 -9.45
C MET A 333 35.98 -11.58 -10.96
N GLU A 334 35.75 -12.75 -11.57
CA GLU A 334 35.84 -12.97 -13.01
C GLU A 334 34.87 -12.07 -13.81
N HIS A 335 33.73 -11.69 -13.25
CA HIS A 335 32.82 -10.75 -13.88
C HIS A 335 33.32 -9.31 -13.77
N VAL A 336 33.95 -8.94 -12.65
CA VAL A 336 34.58 -7.62 -12.48
C VAL A 336 35.71 -7.46 -13.50
N ASP A 337 36.56 -8.45 -13.62
CA ASP A 337 37.70 -8.47 -14.56
C ASP A 337 37.19 -8.38 -16.02
N ALA A 338 36.22 -9.22 -16.41
CA ALA A 338 35.62 -9.15 -17.74
C ALA A 338 34.93 -7.82 -18.03
N MET A 339 34.25 -7.22 -17.03
CA MET A 339 33.65 -5.89 -17.18
C MET A 339 34.74 -4.79 -17.32
N SER A 340 35.91 -4.94 -16.69
CA SER A 340 36.99 -3.94 -16.80
C SER A 340 37.58 -3.89 -18.22
N GLU A 341 37.51 -5.00 -18.98
CA GLU A 341 38.07 -5.18 -20.31
C GLU A 341 37.05 -4.92 -21.44
N VAL A 342 35.77 -4.57 -21.14
CA VAL A 342 34.79 -4.30 -22.18
C VAL A 342 35.19 -3.14 -23.09
N ALA A 343 34.76 -3.20 -24.35
CA ALA A 343 35.01 -2.10 -25.30
C ALA A 343 34.42 -0.78 -24.81
N VAL A 344 35.21 0.27 -24.84
CA VAL A 344 34.80 1.65 -24.53
C VAL A 344 34.84 2.54 -25.77
N ASP A 345 34.09 3.61 -25.78
CA ASP A 345 34.04 4.57 -26.88
C ASP A 345 35.39 5.27 -27.02
N GLU A 346 35.82 5.50 -28.27
CA GLU A 346 37.11 6.08 -28.57
C GLU A 346 37.34 7.44 -27.84
N GLY A 347 38.41 7.55 -27.11
CA GLY A 347 38.75 8.73 -26.33
C GLY A 347 37.87 8.98 -25.08
N SER A 348 37.12 7.97 -24.68
CA SER A 348 36.20 8.00 -23.53
C SER A 348 36.48 6.80 -22.61
N SER A 349 35.86 6.80 -21.43
CA SER A 349 35.80 5.66 -20.52
C SER A 349 34.36 5.10 -20.45
N THR A 350 33.50 5.51 -21.36
CA THR A 350 32.10 5.05 -21.44
C THR A 350 32.06 3.73 -22.20
N PRO A 351 31.44 2.66 -21.67
CA PRO A 351 31.28 1.41 -22.39
C PRO A 351 30.51 1.61 -23.69
N SER A 352 31.03 1.01 -24.80
CA SER A 352 30.36 1.07 -26.12
C SER A 352 29.06 0.28 -26.16
N HIS A 353 28.86 -0.64 -25.22
CA HIS A 353 27.63 -1.38 -24.97
C HIS A 353 27.27 -1.32 -23.50
N ASP A 354 25.97 -1.26 -23.20
CA ASP A 354 25.48 -1.19 -21.82
C ASP A 354 26.05 -2.33 -20.96
N VAL A 355 26.76 -1.96 -19.91
CA VAL A 355 27.14 -2.79 -18.79
C VAL A 355 26.18 -2.46 -17.65
N ARG A 356 25.33 -3.42 -17.25
CA ARG A 356 24.20 -3.17 -16.35
C ARG A 356 24.35 -3.87 -15.02
N LEU A 357 23.96 -3.20 -13.98
CA LEU A 357 23.57 -3.80 -12.71
C LEU A 357 22.07 -4.09 -12.80
N LEU A 358 21.69 -5.37 -12.97
CA LEU A 358 20.30 -5.76 -13.16
C LEU A 358 19.52 -5.66 -11.85
N THR A 359 20.11 -6.16 -10.77
CA THR A 359 19.55 -6.01 -9.41
C THR A 359 20.67 -6.11 -8.37
N ALA A 360 20.44 -5.50 -7.21
CA ALA A 360 21.29 -5.57 -6.05
C ALA A 360 20.45 -5.98 -4.84
N TYR A 361 20.84 -7.02 -4.11
CA TYR A 361 20.12 -7.49 -2.94
C TYR A 361 21.05 -8.01 -1.85
N ARG A 362 20.60 -7.99 -0.60
CA ARG A 362 21.31 -8.61 0.52
C ARG A 362 21.26 -10.12 0.41
N SER A 363 22.39 -10.78 0.67
CA SER A 363 22.53 -12.23 0.57
C SER A 363 23.13 -12.85 1.86
#